data_346d64766c1e66d9b1e6483a0d0efd14
#
_entry.id   346d64766c1e66d9b1e6483a0d0efd14
#
_cell.length_a   1.000
_cell.length_b   1.000
_cell.length_c   1.000
_cell.angle_alpha   90.00
_cell.angle_beta   90.00
_cell.angle_gamma   90.00
#
_symmetry.space_group_name_H-M   'P 1'
#
loop_
_entity.id
_entity.type
_entity.pdbx_description
1 polymer ?
#
loop_
_entity_poly.entity_id
_entity_poly.type
_entity_poly.pdbx_seq_one_letter_code
_entity_poly.pdbx_strand_id
1 'polypeptide(L)'
;MRILAGRRGRGAGARPARLDSHPVTISIDDEHPGPLVPGDFAGLSFERGPLNHGNAGVAGYLFSPENDSLVTLFRNLGLGSLRVGGGSVDQLIPAGTGSDGFTGIDNLFAFAGAAGVKVIYTFRLLSPGAAPIDDLKSINAQAAGYIWRNYREGVDSFAVGNEPDWHAFHTYAGHPLDPAIHEEISGVPGSAYPSFLTNWQGFADALGEAAPGAPLSGPDTGAYGTLTFTPDPGNGVSWTERFADDERDSGRVTGFTQHYYVGAGPGKTTARQAISNMLSPEWVNGTAIGTQPRRTTYTPYPWLYSNLLAPIAAAGLRYRLTESNDYLVGVPGASDAFASALWALDHLHWWAAHGAAGVNFHNKQWLYTDTIVPDPGSAGAGYAVTPKGYGIKAFTLGSAGRVKPAQVQNPDGINLTAYCIGGTDEDYVTIINKTHGAEAADAAVTILPPGPPPRGAEMMTLAGGEPGDATGARATLGGATITGDTPWDGTWSALAAGADADAGISLTVGATTAAIVRIHGGS
;
A
#
# COMPACT_ATOMS: atom_id res chain seq x y z
N MET A 1 1.81 64.74 26.88
CA MET A 1 1.91 63.50 26.11
C MET A 1 2.03 62.34 27.13
N ARG A 2 0.90 61.70 27.46
CA ARG A 2 0.80 60.66 28.47
C ARG A 2 0.76 59.30 27.77
N ILE A 3 1.75 58.46 28.11
CA ILE A 3 1.83 57.06 27.61
C ILE A 3 0.97 56.20 28.52
N LEU A 4 -0.06 55.59 27.96
CA LEU A 4 -0.91 54.60 28.61
C LEU A 4 -0.27 53.21 28.40
N ALA A 5 0.19 52.61 29.49
CA ALA A 5 0.66 51.25 29.54
C ALA A 5 -0.55 50.26 29.53
N GLY A 6 -0.76 49.56 28.46
CA GLY A 6 -1.76 48.51 28.37
C GLY A 6 -1.30 47.22 29.09
N ARG A 7 -2.03 46.80 30.11
CA ARG A 7 -1.88 45.48 30.77
C ARG A 7 -2.30 44.40 29.77
N ARG A 8 -1.37 43.54 29.36
CA ARG A 8 -1.68 42.27 28.70
C ARG A 8 -2.24 41.31 29.74
N GLY A 9 -3.53 41.03 29.65
CA GLY A 9 -4.14 39.94 30.39
C GLY A 9 -3.58 38.61 29.87
N ARG A 10 -3.02 37.80 30.76
CA ARG A 10 -2.71 36.39 30.49
C ARG A 10 -4.06 35.68 30.35
N GLY A 11 -4.40 35.29 29.14
CA GLY A 11 -5.48 34.35 28.91
C GLY A 11 -5.12 33.02 29.58
N ALA A 12 -5.94 32.61 30.54
CA ALA A 12 -5.91 31.26 31.07
C ALA A 12 -6.19 30.33 29.88
N GLY A 13 -5.22 29.50 29.51
CA GLY A 13 -5.42 28.45 28.52
C GLY A 13 -6.59 27.57 28.97
N ALA A 14 -7.65 27.56 28.21
CA ALA A 14 -8.74 26.62 28.43
C ALA A 14 -8.11 25.21 28.37
N ARG A 15 -8.32 24.40 29.41
CA ARG A 15 -8.03 22.97 29.35
C ARG A 15 -8.83 22.42 28.16
N PRO A 16 -8.21 21.60 27.29
CA PRO A 16 -8.97 20.92 26.25
C PRO A 16 -10.16 20.19 26.90
N ALA A 17 -11.33 20.34 26.31
CA ALA A 17 -12.51 19.61 26.77
C ALA A 17 -12.17 18.11 26.74
N ARG A 18 -12.47 17.39 27.83
CA ARG A 18 -12.26 15.96 27.89
C ARG A 18 -13.27 15.32 26.91
N LEU A 19 -12.78 14.54 25.96
CA LEU A 19 -13.62 13.81 25.03
C LEU A 19 -14.42 12.73 25.80
N ASP A 20 -15.61 12.40 25.33
CA ASP A 20 -16.38 11.26 25.83
C ASP A 20 -15.58 9.97 25.57
N SER A 21 -15.71 9.02 26.49
CA SER A 21 -15.01 7.74 26.41
C SER A 21 -16.00 6.58 26.36
N HIS A 22 -15.88 5.75 25.34
CA HIS A 22 -16.80 4.66 25.04
C HIS A 22 -16.17 3.29 25.30
N PRO A 23 -16.87 2.33 25.94
CA PRO A 23 -16.33 1.01 26.22
C PRO A 23 -16.26 0.17 24.94
N VAL A 24 -15.13 -0.51 24.74
CA VAL A 24 -14.90 -1.46 23.65
C VAL A 24 -14.22 -2.69 24.21
N THR A 25 -14.71 -3.88 23.88
CA THR A 25 -14.06 -5.14 24.24
C THR A 25 -13.58 -5.85 22.98
N ILE A 26 -12.35 -6.33 22.98
CA ILE A 26 -11.73 -7.05 21.86
C ILE A 26 -11.36 -8.44 22.35
N SER A 27 -11.94 -9.48 21.78
CA SER A 27 -11.55 -10.88 22.02
C SER A 27 -10.83 -11.44 20.79
N ILE A 28 -9.80 -12.25 21.03
CA ILE A 28 -8.95 -12.81 20.00
C ILE A 28 -9.24 -14.31 19.88
N ASP A 29 -9.47 -14.77 18.66
CA ASP A 29 -9.63 -16.18 18.32
C ASP A 29 -8.31 -16.73 17.77
N ASP A 30 -7.66 -17.63 18.51
CA ASP A 30 -6.45 -18.33 18.10
C ASP A 30 -6.72 -19.78 17.64
N GLU A 31 -7.95 -20.27 17.79
CA GLU A 31 -8.34 -21.60 17.32
C GLU A 31 -8.51 -21.64 15.78
N HIS A 32 -8.84 -20.50 15.18
CA HIS A 32 -9.08 -20.39 13.74
C HIS A 32 -8.15 -19.36 13.08
N PRO A 33 -6.82 -19.63 13.06
CA PRO A 33 -5.88 -18.66 12.52
C PRO A 33 -6.09 -18.46 11.01
N GLY A 34 -6.08 -17.20 10.61
CA GLY A 34 -6.20 -16.77 9.24
C GLY A 34 -4.88 -16.86 8.43
N PRO A 35 -4.75 -16.06 7.37
CA PRO A 35 -3.58 -16.07 6.48
C PRO A 35 -2.27 -15.75 7.21
N LEU A 36 -1.17 -16.32 6.72
CA LEU A 36 0.18 -15.89 7.08
C LEU A 36 0.49 -14.56 6.40
N VAL A 37 0.96 -13.58 7.15
CA VAL A 37 1.43 -12.30 6.63
C VAL A 37 2.91 -12.44 6.25
N PRO A 38 3.28 -12.30 4.97
CA PRO A 38 4.68 -12.41 4.56
C PRO A 38 5.50 -11.19 5.01
N GLY A 39 6.81 -11.37 5.23
CA GLY A 39 7.70 -10.29 5.66
C GLY A 39 7.89 -9.17 4.63
N ASP A 40 7.55 -9.43 3.36
CA ASP A 40 7.55 -8.47 2.25
C ASP A 40 6.16 -7.86 1.99
N PHE A 41 5.23 -7.97 2.94
CA PHE A 41 3.84 -7.53 2.77
C PHE A 41 3.74 -6.06 2.40
N ALA A 42 4.39 -5.18 3.17
CA ALA A 42 4.40 -3.75 2.91
C ALA A 42 5.51 -3.38 1.93
N GLY A 43 5.17 -2.61 0.92
CA GLY A 43 6.09 -2.15 -0.11
C GLY A 43 5.74 -0.79 -0.69
N LEU A 44 6.64 -0.28 -1.52
CA LEU A 44 6.39 0.88 -2.36
C LEU A 44 6.41 0.49 -3.84
N SER A 45 5.66 1.23 -4.64
CA SER A 45 5.68 1.16 -6.11
C SER A 45 6.13 2.50 -6.66
N PHE A 46 6.98 2.48 -7.66
CA PHE A 46 7.45 3.68 -8.35
C PHE A 46 7.25 3.55 -9.85
N GLU A 47 7.13 4.70 -10.51
CA GLU A 47 7.24 4.81 -11.95
C GLU A 47 8.63 4.34 -12.42
N ARG A 48 8.73 3.96 -13.68
CA ARG A 48 10.01 3.56 -14.26
C ARG A 48 11.00 4.72 -14.47
N GLY A 49 10.50 5.96 -14.60
CA GLY A 49 11.31 7.15 -14.79
C GLY A 49 12.51 7.29 -13.84
N PRO A 50 12.34 7.02 -12.53
CA PRO A 50 13.42 7.03 -11.55
C PRO A 50 14.66 6.18 -11.83
N LEU A 51 14.56 5.20 -12.73
CA LEU A 51 15.72 4.39 -13.16
C LEU A 51 16.64 5.14 -14.14
N ASN A 52 16.14 6.21 -14.78
CA ASN A 52 16.91 6.95 -15.75
C ASN A 52 17.82 7.97 -15.07
N HIS A 53 18.98 8.21 -15.67
CA HIS A 53 19.86 9.32 -15.27
C HIS A 53 19.14 10.67 -15.40
N GLY A 54 19.46 11.60 -14.51
CA GLY A 54 18.87 12.95 -14.50
C GLY A 54 17.67 13.10 -13.57
N ASN A 55 17.25 12.03 -12.89
CA ASN A 55 16.25 12.11 -11.82
C ASN A 55 16.87 12.57 -10.49
N ALA A 56 16.02 13.02 -9.56
CA ALA A 56 16.45 13.37 -8.21
C ALA A 56 17.18 12.18 -7.56
N GLY A 57 18.23 12.44 -6.80
CA GLY A 57 18.99 11.41 -6.11
C GLY A 57 20.50 11.65 -6.19
N VAL A 58 21.27 10.65 -5.75
CA VAL A 58 22.73 10.71 -5.77
C VAL A 58 23.25 10.28 -7.13
N ALA A 59 24.24 10.99 -7.65
CA ALA A 59 24.82 10.76 -8.98
C ALA A 59 23.80 10.72 -10.13
N GLY A 60 22.64 11.37 -9.95
CA GLY A 60 21.59 11.47 -10.96
C GLY A 60 20.61 10.30 -10.98
N TYR A 61 20.66 9.38 -10.03
CA TYR A 61 19.73 8.25 -9.89
C TYR A 61 19.00 8.31 -8.55
N LEU A 62 17.67 8.19 -8.58
CA LEU A 62 16.87 8.10 -7.36
C LEU A 62 17.25 6.84 -6.57
N PHE A 63 17.23 5.70 -7.23
CA PHE A 63 17.66 4.44 -6.65
C PHE A 63 19.19 4.31 -6.79
N SER A 64 19.90 4.82 -5.80
CA SER A 64 21.35 4.65 -5.66
C SER A 64 21.62 4.08 -4.27
N PRO A 65 22.53 3.10 -4.11
CA PRO A 65 22.94 2.60 -2.80
C PRO A 65 23.58 3.70 -1.94
N GLU A 66 24.06 4.78 -2.56
CA GLU A 66 24.65 5.96 -1.90
C GLU A 66 23.58 6.99 -1.49
N ASN A 67 22.30 6.76 -1.81
CA ASN A 67 21.20 7.60 -1.37
C ASN A 67 20.80 7.18 0.06
N ASP A 68 21.67 7.48 1.04
CA ASP A 68 21.56 7.06 2.44
C ASP A 68 20.22 7.46 3.05
N SER A 69 19.71 8.65 2.72
CA SER A 69 18.42 9.13 3.24
C SER A 69 17.28 8.23 2.79
N LEU A 70 17.21 7.87 1.51
CA LEU A 70 16.17 6.99 0.99
C LEU A 70 16.32 5.56 1.50
N VAL A 71 17.54 5.03 1.56
CA VAL A 71 17.83 3.70 2.13
C VAL A 71 17.40 3.64 3.59
N THR A 72 17.71 4.67 4.38
CA THR A 72 17.34 4.76 5.79
C THR A 72 15.81 4.78 5.96
N LEU A 73 15.09 5.55 5.13
CA LEU A 73 13.63 5.58 5.18
C LEU A 73 12.99 4.22 4.85
N PHE A 74 13.48 3.52 3.83
CA PHE A 74 12.99 2.18 3.52
C PHE A 74 13.15 1.21 4.70
N ARG A 75 14.31 1.24 5.35
CA ARG A 75 14.59 0.43 6.55
C ARG A 75 13.72 0.86 7.74
N ASN A 76 13.59 2.17 7.99
CA ASN A 76 12.79 2.69 9.08
C ASN A 76 11.31 2.32 8.92
N LEU A 77 10.78 2.33 7.70
CA LEU A 77 9.42 1.92 7.40
C LEU A 77 9.22 0.38 7.48
N GLY A 78 10.29 -0.40 7.47
CA GLY A 78 10.22 -1.87 7.48
C GLY A 78 9.67 -2.44 6.18
N LEU A 79 9.99 -1.80 5.05
CA LEU A 79 9.54 -2.26 3.73
C LEU A 79 10.28 -3.52 3.31
N GLY A 80 9.56 -4.46 2.67
CA GLY A 80 10.14 -5.68 2.13
C GLY A 80 10.02 -5.80 0.60
N SER A 81 9.25 -4.92 -0.04
CA SER A 81 8.97 -4.96 -1.48
C SER A 81 9.13 -3.59 -2.15
N LEU A 82 9.73 -3.60 -3.33
CA LEU A 82 9.84 -2.44 -4.22
C LEU A 82 9.38 -2.84 -5.62
N ARG A 83 8.25 -2.29 -6.08
CA ARG A 83 7.85 -2.41 -7.48
C ARG A 83 8.36 -1.23 -8.28
N VAL A 84 8.92 -1.49 -9.45
CA VAL A 84 9.27 -0.47 -10.43
C VAL A 84 8.51 -0.74 -11.72
N GLY A 85 7.61 0.18 -12.08
CA GLY A 85 6.68 0.01 -13.21
C GLY A 85 5.91 1.30 -13.47
N GLY A 86 4.63 1.31 -13.12
CA GLY A 86 3.73 2.44 -13.34
C GLY A 86 3.44 2.73 -14.80
N GLY A 87 2.62 3.74 -15.08
CA GLY A 87 2.24 4.12 -16.45
C GLY A 87 3.41 4.49 -17.35
N SER A 88 4.53 4.92 -16.77
CA SER A 88 5.72 5.27 -17.54
C SER A 88 6.48 4.08 -18.12
N VAL A 89 6.21 2.86 -17.69
CA VAL A 89 6.89 1.67 -18.26
C VAL A 89 6.61 1.51 -19.74
N ASP A 90 5.40 1.81 -20.17
CA ASP A 90 4.98 1.70 -21.57
C ASP A 90 5.26 2.98 -22.40
N GLN A 91 5.78 4.02 -21.77
CA GLN A 91 6.09 5.30 -22.42
C GLN A 91 7.59 5.53 -22.64
N LEU A 92 8.43 5.02 -21.74
CA LEU A 92 9.87 5.28 -21.73
C LEU A 92 10.64 4.23 -22.55
N ILE A 93 11.83 4.63 -23.00
CA ILE A 93 12.77 3.73 -23.67
C ILE A 93 13.10 2.54 -22.74
N PRO A 94 13.04 1.29 -23.22
CA PRO A 94 13.41 0.12 -22.43
C PRO A 94 14.85 0.19 -21.90
N ALA A 95 15.11 -0.35 -20.73
CA ALA A 95 16.45 -0.43 -20.16
C ALA A 95 17.39 -1.25 -21.08
N GLY A 96 18.65 -0.85 -21.13
CA GLY A 96 19.66 -1.50 -21.98
C GLY A 96 19.75 -0.94 -23.39
N THR A 97 18.83 -0.06 -23.82
CA THR A 97 18.83 0.51 -25.18
C THR A 97 19.35 1.94 -25.25
N GLY A 98 19.51 2.64 -24.12
CA GLY A 98 20.06 3.99 -24.04
C GLY A 98 21.57 4.03 -23.84
N SER A 99 22.13 5.24 -23.79
CA SER A 99 23.56 5.47 -23.53
C SER A 99 24.05 4.92 -22.19
N ASP A 100 23.15 4.82 -21.22
CA ASP A 100 23.46 4.38 -19.85
C ASP A 100 23.44 2.84 -19.71
N GLY A 101 23.08 2.11 -20.76
CA GLY A 101 23.00 0.66 -20.74
C GLY A 101 22.14 0.13 -19.59
N PHE A 102 22.72 -0.70 -18.73
CA PHE A 102 22.04 -1.27 -17.55
C PHE A 102 22.35 -0.53 -16.23
N THR A 103 23.05 0.61 -16.26
CA THR A 103 23.47 1.34 -15.05
C THR A 103 22.28 1.64 -14.11
N GLY A 104 21.13 2.03 -14.64
CA GLY A 104 19.93 2.26 -13.82
C GLY A 104 19.41 0.99 -13.13
N ILE A 105 19.54 -0.16 -13.78
CA ILE A 105 19.21 -1.47 -13.19
C ILE A 105 20.22 -1.83 -12.11
N ASP A 106 21.52 -1.64 -12.36
CA ASP A 106 22.59 -1.92 -11.39
C ASP A 106 22.39 -1.10 -10.11
N ASN A 107 22.11 0.19 -10.26
CA ASN A 107 21.79 1.07 -9.13
C ASN A 107 20.52 0.64 -8.38
N LEU A 108 19.46 0.26 -9.10
CA LEU A 108 18.21 -0.23 -8.48
C LEU A 108 18.47 -1.45 -7.59
N PHE A 109 19.16 -2.45 -8.10
CA PHE A 109 19.39 -3.69 -7.34
C PHE A 109 20.43 -3.50 -6.23
N ALA A 110 21.40 -2.64 -6.40
CA ALA A 110 22.31 -2.24 -5.33
C ALA A 110 21.57 -1.48 -4.22
N PHE A 111 20.69 -0.54 -4.59
CA PHE A 111 19.78 0.12 -3.64
C PHE A 111 18.87 -0.88 -2.92
N ALA A 112 18.23 -1.78 -3.66
CA ALA A 112 17.33 -2.80 -3.09
C ALA A 112 18.06 -3.68 -2.06
N GLY A 113 19.28 -4.11 -2.36
CA GLY A 113 20.14 -4.81 -1.41
C GLY A 113 20.48 -3.98 -0.17
N ALA A 114 20.82 -2.71 -0.34
CA ALA A 114 21.08 -1.80 0.76
C ALA A 114 19.81 -1.54 1.60
N ALA A 115 18.66 -1.38 0.98
CA ALA A 115 17.38 -1.15 1.66
C ALA A 115 16.77 -2.41 2.29
N GLY A 116 17.19 -3.61 1.86
CA GLY A 116 16.65 -4.89 2.33
C GLY A 116 15.33 -5.28 1.68
N VAL A 117 15.07 -4.85 0.44
CA VAL A 117 13.82 -5.13 -0.29
C VAL A 117 14.06 -6.02 -1.50
N LYS A 118 13.00 -6.76 -1.92
CA LYS A 118 12.98 -7.44 -3.21
C LYS A 118 12.24 -6.63 -4.26
N VAL A 119 12.64 -6.79 -5.52
CA VAL A 119 12.16 -5.98 -6.63
C VAL A 119 11.15 -6.76 -7.47
N ILE A 120 9.95 -6.18 -7.65
CA ILE A 120 9.04 -6.50 -8.74
C ILE A 120 9.42 -5.58 -9.90
N TYR A 121 10.01 -6.16 -10.95
CA TYR A 121 10.48 -5.37 -12.09
C TYR A 121 9.53 -5.53 -13.27
N THR A 122 8.92 -4.40 -13.70
CA THR A 122 7.97 -4.41 -14.80
C THR A 122 8.64 -4.08 -16.13
N PHE A 123 8.47 -4.97 -17.10
CA PHE A 123 8.88 -4.79 -18.47
C PHE A 123 7.80 -4.11 -19.31
N ARG A 124 8.21 -3.47 -20.38
CA ARG A 124 7.31 -2.80 -21.31
C ARG A 124 6.48 -3.82 -22.10
N LEU A 125 5.18 -3.56 -22.23
CA LEU A 125 4.26 -4.35 -23.06
C LEU A 125 3.99 -3.68 -24.41
N LEU A 126 3.86 -2.35 -24.43
CA LEU A 126 3.49 -1.61 -25.64
C LEU A 126 4.72 -1.25 -26.49
N SER A 127 4.60 -1.47 -27.80
CA SER A 127 5.65 -1.05 -28.74
C SER A 127 5.74 0.47 -28.82
N PRO A 128 6.94 1.06 -28.88
CA PRO A 128 7.12 2.48 -29.13
C PRO A 128 6.86 2.81 -30.61
N GLY A 129 5.66 3.21 -30.96
CA GLY A 129 5.30 3.59 -32.33
C GLY A 129 5.35 2.41 -33.30
N ALA A 130 5.97 2.59 -34.46
CA ALA A 130 6.03 1.59 -35.53
C ALA A 130 7.11 0.49 -35.34
N ALA A 131 7.77 0.43 -34.15
CA ALA A 131 8.76 -0.62 -33.91
C ALA A 131 8.07 -1.99 -33.81
N PRO A 132 8.61 -3.04 -34.43
CA PRO A 132 8.07 -4.38 -34.33
C PRO A 132 8.01 -4.87 -32.89
N ILE A 133 6.95 -5.56 -32.52
CA ILE A 133 6.77 -6.09 -31.17
C ILE A 133 7.83 -7.14 -30.81
N ASP A 134 8.34 -7.86 -31.79
CA ASP A 134 9.42 -8.85 -31.61
C ASP A 134 10.75 -8.21 -31.22
N ASP A 135 11.03 -6.99 -31.69
CA ASP A 135 12.19 -6.24 -31.24
C ASP A 135 12.06 -5.88 -29.76
N LEU A 136 10.87 -5.50 -29.31
CA LEU A 136 10.59 -5.20 -27.91
C LEU A 136 10.71 -6.44 -27.02
N LYS A 137 10.19 -7.60 -27.47
CA LYS A 137 10.38 -8.88 -26.77
C LYS A 137 11.86 -9.21 -26.60
N SER A 138 12.66 -9.04 -27.66
CA SER A 138 14.10 -9.28 -27.62
C SER A 138 14.81 -8.34 -26.63
N ILE A 139 14.46 -7.06 -26.61
CA ILE A 139 15.02 -6.07 -25.68
C ILE A 139 14.67 -6.42 -24.23
N ASN A 140 13.41 -6.73 -23.95
CA ASN A 140 12.96 -7.15 -22.62
C ASN A 140 13.68 -8.43 -22.17
N ALA A 141 13.81 -9.41 -23.06
CA ALA A 141 14.53 -10.66 -22.79
C ALA A 141 16.01 -10.43 -22.44
N GLN A 142 16.70 -9.52 -23.15
CA GLN A 142 18.07 -9.15 -22.82
C GLN A 142 18.17 -8.55 -21.42
N ALA A 143 17.28 -7.64 -21.06
CA ALA A 143 17.26 -7.02 -19.73
C ALA A 143 16.90 -8.04 -18.64
N ALA A 144 15.93 -8.91 -18.87
CA ALA A 144 15.57 -9.98 -17.94
C ALA A 144 16.74 -10.96 -17.71
N GLY A 145 17.39 -11.39 -18.78
CA GLY A 145 18.57 -12.25 -18.68
C GLY A 145 19.73 -11.58 -17.95
N TYR A 146 19.93 -10.26 -18.15
CA TYR A 146 20.91 -9.49 -17.41
C TYR A 146 20.59 -9.44 -15.92
N ILE A 147 19.36 -9.07 -15.55
CA ILE A 147 18.88 -8.99 -14.16
C ILE A 147 19.03 -10.36 -13.49
N TRP A 148 18.55 -11.42 -14.14
CA TRP A 148 18.53 -12.76 -13.56
C TRP A 148 19.92 -13.33 -13.30
N ARG A 149 20.86 -13.08 -14.21
CA ARG A 149 22.26 -13.51 -14.02
C ARG A 149 22.96 -12.80 -12.88
N ASN A 150 22.68 -11.49 -12.70
CA ASN A 150 23.45 -10.67 -11.77
C ASN A 150 22.74 -10.45 -10.42
N TYR A 151 21.39 -10.50 -10.37
CA TYR A 151 20.62 -10.02 -9.22
C TYR A 151 19.44 -10.93 -8.85
N ARG A 152 19.41 -12.19 -9.26
CA ARG A 152 18.25 -13.10 -9.03
C ARG A 152 17.75 -13.14 -7.59
N GLU A 153 18.63 -13.04 -6.61
CA GLU A 153 18.26 -13.07 -5.18
C GLU A 153 17.50 -11.80 -4.74
N GLY A 154 17.67 -10.69 -5.47
CA GLY A 154 16.97 -9.44 -5.28
C GLY A 154 15.64 -9.35 -6.05
N VAL A 155 15.34 -10.31 -6.93
CA VAL A 155 14.11 -10.33 -7.70
C VAL A 155 13.00 -10.99 -6.89
N ASP A 156 11.84 -10.33 -6.75
CA ASP A 156 10.59 -10.95 -6.31
C ASP A 156 9.89 -11.61 -7.50
N SER A 157 9.63 -10.82 -8.53
CA SER A 157 9.03 -11.29 -9.79
C SER A 157 9.29 -10.32 -10.94
N PHE A 158 9.10 -10.81 -12.16
CA PHE A 158 9.00 -9.99 -13.35
C PHE A 158 7.53 -9.81 -13.73
N ALA A 159 7.15 -8.57 -14.09
CA ALA A 159 5.83 -8.24 -14.61
C ALA A 159 5.95 -7.68 -16.04
N VAL A 160 4.88 -7.71 -16.82
CA VAL A 160 4.85 -7.19 -18.19
C VAL A 160 3.65 -6.28 -18.38
N GLY A 161 3.91 -5.01 -18.67
CA GLY A 161 2.87 -3.99 -18.85
C GLY A 161 2.38 -3.39 -17.55
N ASN A 162 1.62 -2.31 -17.67
CA ASN A 162 0.96 -1.62 -16.57
C ASN A 162 -0.46 -1.26 -16.96
N GLU A 163 -1.46 -1.71 -16.20
CA GLU A 163 -2.88 -1.45 -16.41
C GLU A 163 -3.34 -1.71 -17.87
N PRO A 164 -3.13 -2.92 -18.38
CA PRO A 164 -3.45 -3.24 -19.78
C PRO A 164 -4.94 -3.10 -20.11
N ASP A 165 -5.82 -3.25 -19.13
CA ASP A 165 -7.26 -2.99 -19.25
C ASP A 165 -7.58 -1.50 -19.48
N TRP A 166 -6.66 -0.60 -19.11
CA TRP A 166 -6.76 0.82 -19.37
C TRP A 166 -6.23 1.20 -20.76
N HIS A 167 -5.22 0.52 -21.26
CA HIS A 167 -4.63 0.78 -22.57
C HIS A 167 -5.65 0.66 -23.70
N ALA A 168 -6.64 -0.22 -23.52
CA ALA A 168 -7.74 -0.39 -24.44
C ALA A 168 -8.53 0.90 -24.73
N PHE A 169 -8.39 1.95 -23.93
CA PHE A 169 -9.19 3.17 -24.02
C PHE A 169 -8.38 4.46 -24.14
N HIS A 170 -7.07 4.40 -23.94
CA HIS A 170 -6.20 5.57 -23.96
C HIS A 170 -5.04 5.38 -24.91
N THR A 171 -5.01 6.17 -25.96
CA THR A 171 -3.76 6.47 -26.65
C THR A 171 -2.91 7.31 -25.68
N TYR A 172 -1.87 6.74 -25.12
CA TYR A 172 -0.83 7.54 -24.48
C TYR A 172 -0.29 8.52 -25.52
N ALA A 173 -0.21 9.80 -25.15
CA ALA A 173 0.13 10.89 -26.05
C ALA A 173 1.33 10.55 -26.95
N GLY A 174 1.10 10.37 -28.24
CA GLY A 174 2.12 10.09 -29.23
C GLY A 174 2.54 8.64 -29.47
N HIS A 175 1.94 7.68 -28.75
CA HIS A 175 2.17 6.25 -28.98
C HIS A 175 0.86 5.57 -29.34
N PRO A 176 0.66 5.22 -30.63
CA PRO A 176 -0.48 4.38 -31.01
C PRO A 176 -0.33 3.02 -30.30
N LEU A 177 -1.43 2.52 -29.76
CA LEU A 177 -1.55 1.13 -29.38
C LEU A 177 -1.15 0.25 -30.59
N ASP A 178 -0.67 -0.96 -30.30
CA ASP A 178 -0.53 -1.97 -31.35
C ASP A 178 -1.82 -1.97 -32.19
N PRO A 179 -1.73 -1.85 -33.53
CA PRO A 179 -2.90 -1.83 -34.40
C PRO A 179 -3.87 -3.03 -34.18
N ALA A 180 -3.33 -4.20 -33.81
CA ALA A 180 -4.13 -5.37 -33.47
C ALA A 180 -4.99 -5.16 -32.22
N ILE A 181 -4.51 -4.41 -31.24
CA ILE A 181 -5.29 -4.04 -30.05
C ILE A 181 -6.32 -2.96 -30.41
N HIS A 182 -6.00 -2.07 -31.34
CA HIS A 182 -6.87 -0.95 -31.73
C HIS A 182 -8.11 -1.39 -32.53
N GLU A 183 -8.01 -2.43 -33.35
CA GLU A 183 -9.14 -2.93 -34.14
C GLU A 183 -10.19 -3.66 -33.29
N GLU A 184 -9.80 -4.35 -32.22
CA GLU A 184 -10.72 -5.05 -31.33
C GLU A 184 -11.50 -4.13 -30.36
N ILE A 185 -10.99 -2.92 -30.10
CA ILE A 185 -11.49 -2.02 -29.04
C ILE A 185 -12.70 -1.20 -29.48
N SER A 186 -13.05 -1.16 -30.74
CA SER A 186 -14.07 -0.26 -31.26
C SER A 186 -15.49 -0.58 -30.80
N GLY A 187 -15.73 -0.64 -29.49
CA GLY A 187 -17.06 -0.54 -28.95
C GLY A 187 -17.46 -1.37 -27.74
N VAL A 188 -16.67 -2.35 -27.27
CA VAL A 188 -17.08 -3.20 -26.15
C VAL A 188 -15.97 -3.26 -25.09
N PRO A 189 -16.23 -2.78 -23.85
CA PRO A 189 -15.29 -2.92 -22.76
C PRO A 189 -14.82 -4.36 -22.55
N GLY A 190 -13.52 -4.57 -22.39
CA GLY A 190 -12.94 -5.89 -22.14
C GLY A 190 -12.72 -6.78 -23.36
N SER A 191 -13.11 -6.35 -24.58
CA SER A 191 -12.89 -7.13 -25.81
C SER A 191 -11.41 -7.32 -26.17
N ALA A 192 -10.53 -6.47 -25.64
CA ALA A 192 -9.08 -6.53 -25.88
C ALA A 192 -8.35 -7.60 -25.02
N TYR A 193 -9.03 -8.28 -24.11
CA TYR A 193 -8.39 -9.27 -23.23
C TYR A 193 -7.68 -10.40 -23.98
N PRO A 194 -8.28 -11.06 -25.01
CA PRO A 194 -7.60 -12.12 -25.75
C PRO A 194 -6.31 -11.67 -26.43
N SER A 195 -6.29 -10.47 -27.02
CA SER A 195 -5.08 -9.90 -27.64
C SER A 195 -4.02 -9.55 -26.59
N PHE A 196 -4.45 -8.98 -25.44
CA PHE A 196 -3.58 -8.78 -24.30
C PHE A 196 -2.93 -10.10 -23.88
N LEU A 197 -3.71 -11.16 -23.65
CA LEU A 197 -3.20 -12.45 -23.19
C LEU A 197 -2.19 -13.03 -24.17
N THR A 198 -2.49 -13.02 -25.47
CA THR A 198 -1.59 -13.52 -26.51
C THR A 198 -0.25 -12.75 -26.52
N ASN A 199 -0.31 -11.43 -26.43
CA ASN A 199 0.90 -10.61 -26.37
C ASN A 199 1.69 -10.87 -25.07
N TRP A 200 1.00 -10.87 -23.93
CA TRP A 200 1.62 -11.13 -22.62
C TRP A 200 2.32 -12.49 -22.61
N GLN A 201 1.66 -13.55 -23.12
CA GLN A 201 2.24 -14.90 -23.22
C GLN A 201 3.51 -14.90 -24.09
N GLY A 202 3.51 -14.20 -25.22
CA GLY A 202 4.70 -14.07 -26.05
C GLY A 202 5.87 -13.35 -25.38
N PHE A 203 5.59 -12.35 -24.54
CA PHE A 203 6.62 -11.73 -23.68
C PHE A 203 7.08 -12.69 -22.58
N ALA A 204 6.16 -13.36 -21.90
CA ALA A 204 6.47 -14.32 -20.86
C ALA A 204 7.37 -15.47 -21.35
N ASP A 205 7.12 -15.97 -22.55
CA ASP A 205 7.96 -16.98 -23.19
C ASP A 205 9.39 -16.45 -23.44
N ALA A 206 9.52 -15.25 -24.01
CA ALA A 206 10.82 -14.63 -24.26
C ALA A 206 11.60 -14.35 -22.97
N LEU A 207 10.91 -13.91 -21.91
CA LEU A 207 11.52 -13.71 -20.59
C LEU A 207 11.96 -15.04 -19.97
N GLY A 208 11.11 -16.09 -20.06
CA GLY A 208 11.39 -17.44 -19.54
C GLY A 208 12.60 -18.09 -20.22
N GLU A 209 12.79 -17.89 -21.52
CA GLU A 209 13.99 -18.34 -22.26
C GLU A 209 15.25 -17.62 -21.79
N ALA A 210 15.19 -16.29 -21.59
CA ALA A 210 16.34 -15.48 -21.20
C ALA A 210 16.70 -15.57 -19.71
N ALA A 211 15.70 -15.82 -18.86
CA ALA A 211 15.80 -15.90 -17.40
C ALA A 211 15.08 -17.17 -16.87
N PRO A 212 15.64 -18.37 -17.12
CA PRO A 212 15.00 -19.62 -16.77
C PRO A 212 14.69 -19.74 -15.26
N GLY A 213 13.43 -20.00 -14.94
CA GLY A 213 12.96 -20.14 -13.55
C GLY A 213 12.71 -18.80 -12.84
N ALA A 214 12.80 -17.67 -13.52
CA ALA A 214 12.40 -16.39 -12.95
C ALA A 214 10.87 -16.37 -12.72
N PRO A 215 10.40 -15.99 -11.51
CA PRO A 215 8.99 -15.91 -11.22
C PRO A 215 8.35 -14.75 -11.99
N LEU A 216 7.16 -14.98 -12.57
CA LEU A 216 6.37 -13.94 -13.22
C LEU A 216 5.17 -13.56 -12.36
N SER A 217 4.73 -12.32 -12.48
CA SER A 217 3.50 -11.79 -11.90
C SER A 217 2.69 -11.00 -12.92
N GLY A 218 1.40 -10.90 -12.71
CA GLY A 218 0.50 -10.17 -13.60
C GLY A 218 -0.96 -10.33 -13.19
N PRO A 219 -1.89 -9.66 -13.89
CA PRO A 219 -1.70 -8.80 -15.07
C PRO A 219 -1.48 -7.32 -14.78
N ASP A 220 -1.37 -6.88 -13.51
CA ASP A 220 -1.26 -5.47 -13.11
C ASP A 220 -2.41 -4.59 -13.63
N THR A 221 -3.65 -5.11 -13.58
CA THR A 221 -4.84 -4.39 -14.05
C THR A 221 -5.24 -3.28 -13.11
N GLY A 222 -5.77 -2.19 -13.68
CA GLY A 222 -6.42 -1.13 -12.93
C GLY A 222 -7.81 -1.54 -12.41
N ALA A 223 -8.39 -0.78 -11.49
CA ALA A 223 -9.78 -0.97 -11.03
C ALA A 223 -10.68 0.09 -11.67
N TYR A 224 -10.78 0.07 -12.99
CA TYR A 224 -11.39 1.15 -13.79
C TYR A 224 -12.84 0.89 -14.21
N GLY A 225 -13.63 0.39 -13.31
CA GLY A 225 -15.04 0.24 -13.59
C GLY A 225 -15.31 -0.92 -14.53
N THR A 226 -16.19 -0.67 -15.50
CA THR A 226 -16.56 -1.68 -16.49
C THR A 226 -15.40 -2.14 -17.38
N LEU A 227 -14.31 -1.38 -17.45
CA LEU A 227 -13.14 -1.71 -18.26
C LEU A 227 -12.37 -2.91 -17.71
N THR A 228 -12.43 -3.09 -16.39
CA THR A 228 -11.77 -4.20 -15.69
C THR A 228 -12.44 -5.55 -15.94
N PHE A 229 -13.62 -5.56 -16.54
CA PHE A 229 -14.38 -6.79 -16.79
C PHE A 229 -14.39 -7.17 -18.27
N THR A 230 -14.28 -8.48 -18.53
CA THR A 230 -14.51 -9.02 -19.86
C THR A 230 -16.01 -8.97 -20.20
N PRO A 231 -16.39 -8.76 -21.47
CA PRO A 231 -17.79 -8.82 -21.86
C PRO A 231 -18.24 -10.29 -21.87
N ASP A 232 -18.90 -10.71 -20.81
CA ASP A 232 -19.61 -11.98 -20.81
C ASP A 232 -21.12 -11.71 -20.62
N PRO A 233 -22.03 -12.31 -21.40
CA PRO A 233 -23.45 -12.04 -21.27
C PRO A 233 -23.95 -12.46 -19.89
N GLY A 234 -24.08 -11.50 -18.98
CA GLY A 234 -24.70 -11.72 -17.68
C GLY A 234 -23.87 -11.34 -16.46
N ASN A 235 -22.59 -11.64 -16.37
CA ASN A 235 -21.70 -11.25 -15.27
C ASN A 235 -20.27 -11.22 -15.81
N GLY A 236 -19.77 -10.06 -16.16
CA GLY A 236 -18.40 -9.95 -16.64
C GLY A 236 -17.39 -10.46 -15.60
N VAL A 237 -16.50 -11.36 -16.03
CA VAL A 237 -15.36 -11.81 -15.23
C VAL A 237 -14.28 -10.74 -15.29
N SER A 238 -13.64 -10.44 -14.16
CA SER A 238 -12.55 -9.46 -14.16
C SER A 238 -11.35 -9.95 -14.97
N TRP A 239 -10.57 -9.01 -15.53
CA TRP A 239 -9.34 -9.38 -16.24
C TRP A 239 -8.37 -10.14 -15.34
N THR A 240 -8.29 -9.78 -14.07
CA THR A 240 -7.40 -10.43 -13.10
C THR A 240 -7.84 -11.86 -12.80
N GLU A 241 -9.16 -12.10 -12.64
CA GLU A 241 -9.71 -13.44 -12.46
C GLU A 241 -9.51 -14.28 -13.73
N ARG A 242 -9.81 -13.71 -14.91
CA ARG A 242 -9.60 -14.38 -16.18
C ARG A 242 -8.16 -14.77 -16.42
N PHE A 243 -7.23 -13.86 -16.10
CA PHE A 243 -5.79 -14.11 -16.21
C PHE A 243 -5.35 -15.22 -15.23
N ALA A 244 -5.94 -15.25 -14.04
CA ALA A 244 -5.67 -16.35 -13.10
C ALA A 244 -6.16 -17.69 -13.65
N ASP A 245 -7.32 -17.74 -14.26
CA ASP A 245 -7.84 -18.96 -14.88
C ASP A 245 -6.98 -19.44 -16.06
N ASP A 246 -6.49 -18.51 -16.89
CA ASP A 246 -5.68 -18.84 -18.07
C ASP A 246 -4.23 -19.22 -17.70
N GLU A 247 -3.66 -18.68 -16.61
CA GLU A 247 -2.23 -18.82 -16.29
C GLU A 247 -1.91 -19.66 -15.04
N ARG A 248 -2.88 -19.99 -14.17
CA ARG A 248 -2.61 -20.75 -12.92
C ARG A 248 -1.92 -22.09 -13.14
N ASP A 249 -2.22 -22.77 -14.25
CA ASP A 249 -1.66 -24.07 -14.58
C ASP A 249 -0.41 -23.99 -15.46
N SER A 250 0.01 -22.79 -15.86
CA SER A 250 1.21 -22.57 -16.68
C SER A 250 2.51 -22.85 -15.94
N GLY A 251 2.48 -22.78 -14.60
CA GLY A 251 3.67 -22.95 -13.73
C GLY A 251 4.64 -21.76 -13.76
N ARG A 252 4.39 -20.73 -14.57
CA ARG A 252 5.26 -19.55 -14.70
C ARG A 252 4.80 -18.35 -13.86
N VAL A 253 3.49 -18.19 -13.63
CA VAL A 253 2.92 -17.11 -12.81
C VAL A 253 2.88 -17.54 -11.35
N THR A 254 3.57 -16.78 -10.49
CA THR A 254 3.66 -17.06 -9.05
C THR A 254 2.85 -16.08 -8.20
N GLY A 255 2.33 -15.01 -8.81
CA GLY A 255 1.52 -14.00 -8.14
C GLY A 255 0.57 -13.30 -9.11
N PHE A 256 -0.70 -13.19 -8.70
CA PHE A 256 -1.71 -12.44 -9.45
C PHE A 256 -1.81 -11.04 -8.89
N THR A 257 -1.88 -10.03 -9.77
CA THR A 257 -1.66 -8.64 -9.38
C THR A 257 -2.81 -7.74 -9.81
N GLN A 258 -3.14 -6.80 -8.92
CA GLN A 258 -4.24 -5.85 -9.10
C GLN A 258 -3.80 -4.48 -8.60
N HIS A 259 -4.23 -3.41 -9.26
CA HIS A 259 -4.08 -2.05 -8.75
C HIS A 259 -5.35 -1.59 -8.04
N TYR A 260 -5.18 -0.71 -7.06
CA TYR A 260 -6.28 -0.15 -6.30
C TYR A 260 -6.02 1.28 -5.85
N TYR A 261 -7.00 2.14 -6.08
CA TYR A 261 -7.10 3.49 -5.53
C TYR A 261 -8.48 3.71 -4.94
N VAL A 262 -8.56 4.38 -3.78
CA VAL A 262 -9.85 4.73 -3.15
C VAL A 262 -10.71 5.53 -4.12
N GLY A 263 -10.12 6.51 -4.80
CA GLY A 263 -10.87 7.29 -5.76
C GLY A 263 -10.02 8.14 -6.70
N ALA A 264 -10.71 8.92 -7.53
CA ALA A 264 -10.09 9.89 -8.40
C ALA A 264 -9.53 11.08 -7.61
N GLY A 265 -8.43 11.65 -8.10
CA GLY A 265 -7.71 12.73 -7.44
C GLY A 265 -8.42 14.09 -7.42
N PRO A 266 -7.65 15.18 -7.34
CA PRO A 266 -8.16 16.56 -7.17
C PRO A 266 -9.19 16.96 -8.23
N GLY A 267 -10.12 17.83 -7.85
CA GLY A 267 -11.19 18.31 -8.72
C GLY A 267 -12.39 17.37 -8.81
N LYS A 268 -12.29 16.15 -8.27
CA LYS A 268 -13.41 15.19 -8.14
C LYS A 268 -13.87 15.01 -6.70
N THR A 269 -12.98 15.26 -5.73
CA THR A 269 -13.23 15.06 -4.31
C THR A 269 -12.62 16.22 -3.51
N THR A 270 -13.33 16.73 -2.51
CA THR A 270 -12.79 17.71 -1.55
C THR A 270 -11.97 17.01 -0.46
N ALA A 271 -11.07 17.73 0.23
CA ALA A 271 -10.30 17.17 1.34
C ALA A 271 -11.20 16.57 2.43
N ARG A 272 -12.26 17.26 2.82
CA ARG A 272 -13.23 16.75 3.80
C ARG A 272 -13.87 15.43 3.34
N GLN A 273 -14.31 15.35 2.08
CA GLN A 273 -14.92 14.13 1.55
C GLN A 273 -13.89 13.01 1.45
N ALA A 274 -12.65 13.32 1.07
CA ALA A 274 -11.57 12.33 1.00
C ALA A 274 -11.24 11.75 2.38
N ILE A 275 -11.14 12.58 3.42
CA ILE A 275 -10.94 12.13 4.81
C ILE A 275 -12.12 11.25 5.25
N SER A 276 -13.36 11.70 5.02
CA SER A 276 -14.56 10.92 5.35
C SER A 276 -14.57 9.56 4.66
N ASN A 277 -14.17 9.48 3.40
CA ASN A 277 -14.09 8.22 2.65
C ASN A 277 -12.98 7.30 3.19
N MET A 278 -11.77 7.84 3.42
CA MET A 278 -10.64 7.07 3.95
C MET A 278 -10.92 6.49 5.33
N LEU A 279 -11.60 7.23 6.18
CA LEU A 279 -11.92 6.82 7.54
C LEU A 279 -13.34 6.22 7.65
N SER A 280 -13.97 5.85 6.52
CA SER A 280 -15.33 5.32 6.51
C SER A 280 -15.45 4.00 7.28
N PRO A 281 -16.52 3.82 8.10
CA PRO A 281 -16.81 2.55 8.75
C PRO A 281 -17.18 1.42 7.77
N GLU A 282 -17.42 1.71 6.51
CA GLU A 282 -17.73 0.69 5.48
C GLU A 282 -16.61 -0.34 5.31
N TRP A 283 -15.36 0.04 5.57
CA TRP A 283 -14.23 -0.91 5.54
C TRP A 283 -14.35 -2.02 6.58
N VAL A 284 -15.03 -1.75 7.69
CA VAL A 284 -15.20 -2.69 8.82
C VAL A 284 -16.29 -3.72 8.53
N ASN A 285 -17.38 -3.28 7.92
CA ASN A 285 -18.60 -4.09 7.83
C ASN A 285 -18.58 -5.13 6.71
N GLY A 286 -17.53 -5.13 5.86
CA GLY A 286 -17.34 -6.15 4.82
C GLY A 286 -18.51 -6.30 3.83
N THR A 287 -19.43 -5.33 3.79
CA THR A 287 -20.57 -5.36 2.88
C THR A 287 -20.06 -5.16 1.45
N ALA A 288 -20.09 -6.23 0.67
CA ALA A 288 -19.95 -6.15 -0.77
C ALA A 288 -21.04 -5.21 -1.30
N ILE A 289 -20.66 -4.07 -1.81
CA ILE A 289 -21.60 -3.17 -2.45
C ILE A 289 -21.91 -3.80 -3.81
N GLY A 290 -23.14 -4.28 -3.98
CA GLY A 290 -23.57 -5.07 -5.15
C GLY A 290 -23.59 -4.33 -6.48
N THR A 291 -23.33 -3.02 -6.49
CA THR A 291 -23.17 -2.21 -7.70
C THR A 291 -21.93 -1.38 -7.58
N GLN A 292 -21.09 -1.40 -8.58
CA GLN A 292 -19.91 -0.58 -8.64
C GLN A 292 -20.24 0.88 -8.35
N PRO A 293 -19.62 1.49 -7.32
CA PRO A 293 -19.67 2.92 -7.17
C PRO A 293 -19.06 3.52 -8.42
N ARG A 294 -19.80 4.33 -9.14
CA ARG A 294 -19.21 5.08 -10.24
C ARG A 294 -18.03 5.85 -9.69
N ARG A 295 -16.89 5.73 -10.29
CA ARG A 295 -15.57 6.28 -10.02
C ARG A 295 -15.47 7.76 -9.65
N THR A 296 -16.58 8.42 -9.35
CA THR A 296 -16.63 9.86 -9.12
C THR A 296 -16.24 10.27 -7.71
N THR A 297 -16.34 9.35 -6.71
CA THR A 297 -16.05 9.65 -5.31
C THR A 297 -15.04 8.70 -4.71
N TYR A 298 -15.37 7.41 -4.55
CA TYR A 298 -14.44 6.39 -4.02
C TYR A 298 -14.92 4.98 -4.30
N THR A 299 -13.98 4.00 -4.21
CA THR A 299 -14.26 2.56 -4.36
C THR A 299 -13.86 1.86 -3.06
N PRO A 300 -14.81 1.26 -2.30
CA PRO A 300 -14.51 0.49 -1.10
C PRO A 300 -13.68 -0.76 -1.40
N TYR A 301 -12.71 -1.13 -0.54
CA TYR A 301 -11.96 -2.37 -0.75
C TYR A 301 -12.82 -3.63 -0.64
N PRO A 302 -13.88 -3.72 0.19
CA PRO A 302 -14.77 -4.88 0.14
C PRO A 302 -15.38 -5.12 -1.23
N TRP A 303 -15.70 -4.04 -1.97
CA TRP A 303 -16.16 -4.17 -3.35
C TRP A 303 -15.07 -4.73 -4.26
N LEU A 304 -13.86 -4.18 -4.21
CA LEU A 304 -12.73 -4.64 -5.02
C LEU A 304 -12.46 -6.12 -4.76
N TYR A 305 -12.36 -6.51 -3.49
CA TYR A 305 -12.11 -7.88 -3.10
C TYR A 305 -13.19 -8.83 -3.63
N SER A 306 -14.46 -8.54 -3.35
CA SER A 306 -15.57 -9.43 -3.71
C SER A 306 -15.76 -9.60 -5.21
N ASN A 307 -15.43 -8.58 -6.00
CA ASN A 307 -15.67 -8.59 -7.44
C ASN A 307 -14.45 -8.97 -8.28
N LEU A 308 -13.22 -8.82 -7.76
CA LEU A 308 -12.00 -9.04 -8.54
C LEU A 308 -11.07 -10.11 -7.96
N LEU A 309 -10.98 -10.23 -6.63
CA LEU A 309 -9.92 -11.00 -5.98
C LEU A 309 -10.40 -12.20 -5.17
N ALA A 310 -11.65 -12.20 -4.72
CA ALA A 310 -12.20 -13.32 -3.94
C ALA A 310 -12.12 -14.66 -4.67
N PRO A 311 -12.38 -14.77 -6.00
CA PRO A 311 -12.20 -16.03 -6.72
C PRO A 311 -10.76 -16.53 -6.71
N ILE A 312 -9.79 -15.63 -6.82
CA ILE A 312 -8.35 -15.94 -6.78
C ILE A 312 -7.95 -16.46 -5.39
N ALA A 313 -8.39 -15.77 -4.34
CA ALA A 313 -8.17 -16.18 -2.96
C ALA A 313 -8.83 -17.55 -2.65
N ALA A 314 -10.07 -17.77 -3.10
CA ALA A 314 -10.79 -19.02 -2.93
C ALA A 314 -10.13 -20.20 -3.66
N ALA A 315 -9.44 -19.95 -4.76
CA ALA A 315 -8.63 -20.93 -5.48
C ALA A 315 -7.26 -21.21 -4.79
N GLY A 316 -6.97 -20.55 -3.67
CA GLY A 316 -5.70 -20.68 -2.96
C GLY A 316 -4.51 -20.03 -3.70
N LEU A 317 -4.79 -19.16 -4.66
CA LEU A 317 -3.76 -18.49 -5.44
C LEU A 317 -3.26 -17.23 -4.72
N ARG A 318 -1.96 -16.96 -4.86
CA ARG A 318 -1.32 -15.79 -4.27
C ARG A 318 -1.69 -14.54 -5.07
N TYR A 319 -2.20 -13.50 -4.42
CA TYR A 319 -2.46 -12.21 -5.06
C TYR A 319 -1.84 -11.05 -4.28
N ARG A 320 -1.51 -9.95 -4.98
CA ARG A 320 -0.87 -8.76 -4.43
C ARG A 320 -1.44 -7.48 -5.06
N LEU A 321 -1.57 -6.43 -4.26
CA LEU A 321 -1.82 -5.08 -4.77
C LEU A 321 -0.47 -4.43 -5.10
N THR A 322 -0.05 -4.54 -6.35
CA THR A 322 1.27 -4.08 -6.80
C THR A 322 1.35 -2.58 -7.01
N GLU A 323 0.20 -1.91 -7.12
CA GLU A 323 0.07 -0.47 -7.13
C GLU A 323 -1.21 -0.07 -6.39
N SER A 324 -1.07 0.65 -5.29
CA SER A 324 -2.21 1.05 -4.46
C SER A 324 -1.99 2.41 -3.84
N ASN A 325 -3.07 3.15 -3.63
CA ASN A 325 -3.02 4.33 -2.78
C ASN A 325 -4.43 4.80 -2.37
N ASP A 326 -4.51 5.89 -1.58
CA ASP A 326 -5.77 6.55 -1.26
C ASP A 326 -6.41 7.13 -2.54
N TYR A 327 -5.89 8.22 -3.07
CA TYR A 327 -6.39 8.85 -4.30
C TYR A 327 -5.28 8.90 -5.37
N LEU A 328 -5.66 8.75 -6.63
CA LEU A 328 -4.75 8.54 -7.77
C LEU A 328 -3.56 9.52 -7.85
N VAL A 329 -3.79 10.80 -7.55
CA VAL A 329 -2.71 11.80 -7.47
C VAL A 329 -2.68 12.49 -6.10
N GLY A 330 -3.45 11.96 -5.15
CA GLY A 330 -3.69 12.54 -3.84
C GLY A 330 -4.68 13.69 -3.86
N VAL A 331 -5.29 13.94 -2.72
CA VAL A 331 -6.15 15.08 -2.46
C VAL A 331 -5.46 15.95 -1.42
N PRO A 332 -5.01 17.19 -1.77
CA PRO A 332 -4.35 18.08 -0.82
C PRO A 332 -5.16 18.28 0.45
N GLY A 333 -4.54 18.20 1.62
CA GLY A 333 -5.18 18.30 2.91
C GLY A 333 -5.95 17.03 3.35
N ALA A 334 -5.80 15.92 2.60
CA ALA A 334 -6.33 14.62 2.97
C ALA A 334 -5.27 13.53 2.79
N SER A 335 -4.70 13.38 1.60
CA SER A 335 -3.69 12.37 1.31
C SER A 335 -2.34 12.65 2.00
N ASP A 336 -2.05 13.92 2.26
CA ASP A 336 -0.89 14.43 3.00
C ASP A 336 -1.21 14.77 4.47
N ALA A 337 -2.42 14.41 4.93
CA ALA A 337 -2.88 14.61 6.31
C ALA A 337 -2.82 13.32 7.14
N PHE A 338 -2.99 13.44 8.46
CA PHE A 338 -2.93 12.33 9.41
C PHE A 338 -4.00 11.24 9.13
N ALA A 339 -5.13 11.62 8.53
CA ALA A 339 -6.12 10.66 8.03
C ALA A 339 -5.49 9.56 7.17
N SER A 340 -4.49 9.91 6.35
CA SER A 340 -3.80 8.94 5.47
C SER A 340 -2.96 7.93 6.25
N ALA A 341 -2.47 8.27 7.44
CA ALA A 341 -1.77 7.34 8.32
C ALA A 341 -2.72 6.27 8.88
N LEU A 342 -3.86 6.68 9.40
CA LEU A 342 -4.88 5.76 9.91
C LEU A 342 -5.45 4.89 8.80
N TRP A 343 -5.70 5.49 7.63
CA TRP A 343 -6.16 4.75 6.45
C TRP A 343 -5.15 3.70 6.00
N ALA A 344 -3.86 4.05 5.87
CA ALA A 344 -2.84 3.11 5.42
C ALA A 344 -2.67 1.93 6.37
N LEU A 345 -2.75 2.18 7.68
CA LEU A 345 -2.69 1.15 8.70
C LEU A 345 -3.90 0.20 8.61
N ASP A 346 -5.12 0.76 8.50
CA ASP A 346 -6.36 0.00 8.33
C ASP A 346 -6.36 -0.81 7.03
N HIS A 347 -5.95 -0.17 5.93
CA HIS A 347 -5.83 -0.78 4.60
C HIS A 347 -4.90 -2.00 4.60
N LEU A 348 -3.69 -1.89 5.17
CA LEU A 348 -2.75 -3.00 5.25
C LEU A 348 -3.31 -4.17 6.05
N HIS A 349 -3.89 -3.90 7.22
CA HIS A 349 -4.50 -4.95 8.06
C HIS A 349 -5.69 -5.61 7.38
N TRP A 350 -6.54 -4.82 6.71
CA TRP A 350 -7.69 -5.35 6.01
C TRP A 350 -7.28 -6.33 4.90
N TRP A 351 -6.31 -5.94 4.06
CA TRP A 351 -5.81 -6.82 3.00
C TRP A 351 -5.06 -8.04 3.53
N ALA A 352 -4.31 -7.89 4.63
CA ALA A 352 -3.69 -9.02 5.32
C ALA A 352 -4.73 -10.02 5.80
N ALA A 353 -5.82 -9.55 6.41
CA ALA A 353 -6.93 -10.39 6.86
C ALA A 353 -7.66 -11.11 5.71
N HIS A 354 -7.61 -10.56 4.49
CA HIS A 354 -8.21 -11.14 3.29
C HIS A 354 -7.22 -11.95 2.43
N GLY A 355 -6.03 -12.24 2.95
CA GLY A 355 -5.07 -13.16 2.33
C GLY A 355 -4.23 -12.57 1.20
N ALA A 356 -4.16 -11.25 1.07
CA ALA A 356 -3.20 -10.63 0.15
C ALA A 356 -1.77 -11.04 0.49
N ALA A 357 -0.93 -11.20 -0.51
CA ALA A 357 0.51 -11.43 -0.33
C ALA A 357 1.26 -10.10 -0.09
N GLY A 358 0.62 -8.97 -0.27
CA GLY A 358 1.19 -7.66 0.03
C GLY A 358 0.52 -6.51 -0.69
N VAL A 359 0.96 -5.31 -0.32
CA VAL A 359 0.50 -4.02 -0.87
C VAL A 359 1.70 -3.14 -1.13
N ASN A 360 1.82 -2.61 -2.35
CA ASN A 360 2.82 -1.63 -2.72
C ASN A 360 2.15 -0.25 -2.90
N PHE A 361 2.47 0.70 -2.02
CA PHE A 361 1.96 2.07 -2.14
C PHE A 361 2.70 2.82 -3.25
N HIS A 362 1.95 3.41 -4.18
CA HIS A 362 2.54 4.08 -5.33
C HIS A 362 3.10 5.45 -4.97
N ASN A 363 4.36 5.70 -5.35
CA ASN A 363 5.07 6.97 -5.26
C ASN A 363 5.34 7.50 -6.68
N LYS A 364 4.53 8.47 -7.12
CA LYS A 364 4.63 9.02 -8.49
C LYS A 364 5.44 10.32 -8.55
N GLN A 365 6.52 10.40 -7.78
CA GLN A 365 7.40 11.56 -7.76
C GLN A 365 6.68 12.91 -7.82
N TRP A 366 6.31 13.27 -6.84
CA TRP A 366 6.13 14.08 -5.67
C TRP A 366 4.69 14.57 -5.67
N LEU A 367 3.78 13.63 -5.51
CA LEU A 367 2.35 13.89 -5.39
C LEU A 367 1.91 13.89 -3.91
N TYR A 368 0.74 14.44 -3.65
CA TYR A 368 0.19 14.49 -2.29
C TYR A 368 -0.05 13.11 -1.67
N THR A 369 -0.23 12.09 -2.50
CA THR A 369 -0.42 10.71 -2.06
C THR A 369 0.87 9.94 -1.80
N ASP A 370 2.04 10.51 -2.10
CA ASP A 370 3.30 9.80 -1.95
C ASP A 370 3.65 9.56 -0.46
N THR A 371 4.21 8.40 -0.19
CA THR A 371 4.67 8.02 1.16
C THR A 371 5.98 8.71 1.54
N ILE A 372 6.89 8.85 0.56
CA ILE A 372 8.19 9.50 0.70
C ILE A 372 8.25 10.65 -0.28
N VAL A 373 8.67 11.81 0.18
CA VAL A 373 8.81 13.05 -0.60
C VAL A 373 10.18 13.67 -0.35
N PRO A 374 10.67 14.56 -1.25
CA PRO A 374 11.86 15.36 -0.93
C PRO A 374 11.67 16.14 0.37
N ASP A 375 12.67 16.16 1.22
CA ASP A 375 12.64 16.97 2.44
C ASP A 375 12.91 18.45 2.10
N PRO A 376 11.93 19.34 2.31
CA PRO A 376 12.13 20.77 2.04
C PRO A 376 13.15 21.43 2.96
N GLY A 377 13.50 20.80 4.09
CA GLY A 377 14.49 21.27 5.04
C GLY A 377 15.93 20.86 4.71
N SER A 378 16.12 19.83 3.91
CA SER A 378 17.45 19.39 3.44
C SER A 378 17.81 20.12 2.15
N ALA A 379 19.00 20.70 2.07
CA ALA A 379 19.49 21.46 0.93
C ALA A 379 19.57 20.62 -0.40
N GLY A 380 18.53 19.85 -0.70
CA GLY A 380 18.31 19.16 -1.97
C GLY A 380 18.73 17.69 -2.04
N ALA A 381 19.14 17.07 -0.92
CA ALA A 381 19.64 15.69 -0.91
C ALA A 381 18.87 14.73 0.04
N GLY A 382 17.93 15.23 0.85
CA GLY A 382 17.19 14.43 1.84
C GLY A 382 15.75 14.12 1.41
N TYR A 383 15.18 13.13 2.08
CA TYR A 383 13.80 12.72 1.93
C TYR A 383 13.09 12.70 3.29
N ALA A 384 11.79 12.95 3.26
CA ALA A 384 10.90 12.93 4.41
C ALA A 384 9.75 11.95 4.21
N VAL A 385 9.20 11.46 5.30
CA VAL A 385 8.04 10.59 5.32
C VAL A 385 6.78 11.43 5.53
N THR A 386 5.76 11.22 4.69
CA THR A 386 4.43 11.78 4.90
C THR A 386 3.70 11.03 6.04
N PRO A 387 2.58 11.54 6.57
CA PRO A 387 1.82 10.83 7.61
C PRO A 387 1.48 9.38 7.24
N LYS A 388 1.23 9.08 5.98
CA LYS A 388 0.98 7.71 5.46
C LYS A 388 2.08 6.73 5.86
N GLY A 389 3.35 7.11 5.77
CA GLY A 389 4.46 6.25 6.14
C GLY A 389 4.47 5.84 7.61
N TYR A 390 3.92 6.66 8.50
CA TYR A 390 3.78 6.28 9.91
C TYR A 390 2.74 5.16 10.09
N GLY A 391 1.66 5.17 9.30
CA GLY A 391 0.70 4.05 9.26
C GLY A 391 1.34 2.76 8.74
N ILE A 392 2.17 2.86 7.69
CA ILE A 392 2.94 1.73 7.17
C ILE A 392 3.91 1.19 8.23
N LYS A 393 4.66 2.07 8.89
CA LYS A 393 5.58 1.68 9.98
C LYS A 393 4.84 1.02 11.14
N ALA A 394 3.69 1.56 11.54
CA ALA A 394 2.87 0.98 12.60
C ALA A 394 2.43 -0.46 12.26
N PHE A 395 2.07 -0.72 11.00
CA PHE A 395 1.77 -2.08 10.53
C PHE A 395 3.01 -2.99 10.60
N THR A 396 4.15 -2.55 10.08
CA THR A 396 5.35 -3.41 9.99
C THR A 396 5.96 -3.76 11.35
N LEU A 397 5.63 -3.01 12.40
CA LEU A 397 6.02 -3.36 13.77
C LEU A 397 5.32 -4.61 14.31
N GLY A 398 4.10 -4.89 13.87
CA GLY A 398 3.27 -5.97 14.40
C GLY A 398 2.73 -6.92 13.33
N SER A 399 3.39 -7.03 12.16
CA SER A 399 2.89 -7.84 11.04
C SER A 399 3.58 -9.21 10.88
N ALA A 400 4.44 -9.62 11.82
CA ALA A 400 5.12 -10.91 11.73
C ALA A 400 4.25 -12.02 12.34
N GLY A 401 3.64 -12.85 11.50
CA GLY A 401 2.84 -13.99 11.97
C GLY A 401 1.58 -14.24 11.14
N ARG A 402 0.59 -14.88 11.78
CA ARG A 402 -0.71 -15.15 11.18
C ARG A 402 -1.76 -14.18 11.68
N VAL A 403 -2.67 -13.84 10.81
CA VAL A 403 -3.89 -13.14 11.23
C VAL A 403 -4.65 -14.02 12.22
N LYS A 404 -5.06 -13.44 13.35
CA LYS A 404 -5.98 -14.04 14.33
C LYS A 404 -7.27 -13.22 14.31
N PRO A 405 -8.44 -13.82 14.10
CA PRO A 405 -9.68 -13.06 14.10
C PRO A 405 -9.88 -12.29 15.40
N ALA A 406 -10.14 -10.99 15.29
CA ALA A 406 -10.45 -10.12 16.43
C ALA A 406 -11.93 -9.77 16.41
N GLN A 407 -12.66 -10.17 17.46
CA GLN A 407 -14.08 -9.83 17.62
C GLN A 407 -14.18 -8.56 18.45
N VAL A 408 -14.84 -7.55 17.89
CA VAL A 408 -14.99 -6.24 18.52
C VAL A 408 -16.42 -6.07 19.03
N GLN A 409 -16.59 -5.99 20.34
CA GLN A 409 -17.83 -5.57 20.97
C GLN A 409 -17.77 -4.06 21.21
N ASN A 410 -18.56 -3.33 20.46
CA ASN A 410 -18.60 -1.86 20.41
C ASN A 410 -20.05 -1.39 20.52
N PRO A 411 -20.61 -1.38 21.74
CA PRO A 411 -22.04 -1.15 21.96
C PRO A 411 -22.50 0.26 21.54
N ASP A 412 -21.62 1.23 21.62
CA ASP A 412 -21.93 2.61 21.26
C ASP A 412 -21.66 2.91 19.77
N GLY A 413 -21.13 1.93 19.02
CA GLY A 413 -20.94 2.03 17.58
C GLY A 413 -19.92 3.09 17.12
N ILE A 414 -18.92 3.42 17.96
CA ILE A 414 -17.89 4.38 17.54
C ILE A 414 -17.08 3.83 16.35
N ASN A 415 -16.57 4.72 15.51
CA ASN A 415 -15.81 4.34 14.32
C ASN A 415 -14.40 3.83 14.69
N LEU A 416 -14.30 2.52 14.95
CA LEU A 416 -13.09 1.85 15.40
C LEU A 416 -12.93 0.51 14.68
N THR A 417 -11.70 0.17 14.32
CA THR A 417 -11.31 -1.17 13.85
C THR A 417 -10.25 -1.77 14.76
N ALA A 418 -10.23 -3.10 14.84
CA ALA A 418 -9.18 -3.83 15.53
C ALA A 418 -8.77 -5.07 14.73
N TYR A 419 -7.49 -5.37 14.77
CA TYR A 419 -6.86 -6.49 14.09
C TYR A 419 -5.86 -7.17 15.02
N CYS A 420 -5.66 -8.47 14.85
CA CYS A 420 -4.61 -9.20 15.54
C CYS A 420 -3.76 -9.97 14.53
N ILE A 421 -2.44 -9.86 14.67
CA ILE A 421 -1.47 -10.69 13.96
C ILE A 421 -0.55 -11.27 15.02
N GLY A 422 -0.39 -12.58 15.04
CA GLY A 422 0.39 -13.22 16.08
C GLY A 422 1.21 -14.41 15.61
N GLY A 423 2.27 -14.63 16.34
CA GLY A 423 3.17 -15.77 16.22
C GLY A 423 3.09 -16.70 17.43
N THR A 424 4.18 -17.40 17.69
CA THR A 424 4.28 -18.39 18.77
C THR A 424 4.38 -17.74 20.16
N ASP A 425 5.09 -16.62 20.27
CA ASP A 425 5.47 -16.01 21.54
C ASP A 425 4.85 -14.63 21.79
N GLU A 426 4.39 -13.96 20.74
CA GLU A 426 3.86 -12.61 20.82
C GLU A 426 2.65 -12.45 19.90
N ASP A 427 1.65 -11.73 20.39
CA ASP A 427 0.52 -11.24 19.61
C ASP A 427 0.57 -9.72 19.52
N TYR A 428 0.23 -9.19 18.34
CA TYR A 428 0.13 -7.77 18.09
C TYR A 428 -1.32 -7.41 17.79
N VAL A 429 -1.93 -6.62 18.67
CA VAL A 429 -3.29 -6.11 18.50
C VAL A 429 -3.21 -4.66 18.07
N THR A 430 -3.63 -4.37 16.85
CA THR A 430 -3.72 -3.01 16.32
C THR A 430 -5.14 -2.51 16.44
N ILE A 431 -5.34 -1.39 17.13
CA ILE A 431 -6.63 -0.75 17.37
C ILE A 431 -6.58 0.64 16.76
N ILE A 432 -7.50 0.92 15.83
CA ILE A 432 -7.53 2.18 15.08
C ILE A 432 -8.84 2.91 15.40
N ASN A 433 -8.74 3.96 16.21
CA ASN A 433 -9.86 4.84 16.50
C ASN A 433 -9.94 5.94 15.43
N LYS A 434 -10.90 5.81 14.52
CA LYS A 434 -11.12 6.70 13.36
C LYS A 434 -12.13 7.82 13.64
N THR A 435 -12.60 7.96 14.89
CA THR A 435 -13.47 9.08 15.26
C THR A 435 -12.74 10.41 15.13
N HIS A 436 -13.38 11.42 14.54
CA HIS A 436 -12.74 12.70 14.27
C HIS A 436 -13.75 13.85 14.17
N GLY A 437 -13.26 15.09 14.26
CA GLY A 437 -14.09 16.28 14.18
C GLY A 437 -15.12 16.34 15.30
N ALA A 438 -16.39 16.59 14.96
CA ALA A 438 -17.47 16.68 15.93
C ALA A 438 -17.85 15.33 16.59
N GLU A 439 -17.45 14.21 15.97
CA GLU A 439 -17.70 12.86 16.47
C GLU A 439 -16.47 12.27 17.18
N ALA A 440 -15.46 13.09 17.46
CA ALA A 440 -14.25 12.66 18.14
C ALA A 440 -14.58 12.13 19.55
N ALA A 441 -14.19 10.90 19.82
CA ALA A 441 -14.42 10.21 21.08
C ALA A 441 -13.29 9.23 21.39
N ASP A 442 -12.92 9.12 22.66
CA ASP A 442 -11.94 8.15 23.11
C ASP A 442 -12.56 6.75 23.24
N ALA A 443 -11.77 5.71 23.05
CA ALA A 443 -12.17 4.33 23.31
C ALA A 443 -11.51 3.80 24.59
N ALA A 444 -12.32 3.40 25.57
CA ALA A 444 -11.87 2.64 26.74
C ALA A 444 -11.87 1.15 26.36
N VAL A 445 -10.70 0.64 25.99
CA VAL A 445 -10.56 -0.70 25.41
C VAL A 445 -10.14 -1.71 26.45
N THR A 446 -10.79 -2.89 26.43
CA THR A 446 -10.32 -4.10 27.12
C THR A 446 -10.02 -5.17 26.08
N ILE A 447 -8.77 -5.65 26.02
CA ILE A 447 -8.36 -6.77 25.18
C ILE A 447 -8.42 -8.03 26.03
N LEU A 448 -9.11 -9.05 25.53
CA LEU A 448 -9.19 -10.39 26.11
C LEU A 448 -8.34 -11.35 25.26
N PRO A 449 -7.06 -11.55 25.62
CA PRO A 449 -6.21 -12.51 24.91
C PRO A 449 -6.69 -13.94 25.20
N PRO A 450 -6.47 -14.90 24.28
CA PRO A 450 -6.78 -16.29 24.51
C PRO A 450 -5.81 -16.94 25.51
N GLY A 451 -6.30 -17.96 26.24
CA GLY A 451 -5.44 -18.79 27.10
C GLY A 451 -5.06 -18.16 28.45
N PRO A 452 -3.90 -18.51 29.02
CA PRO A 452 -3.47 -18.04 30.33
C PRO A 452 -3.14 -16.53 30.32
N PRO A 453 -3.13 -15.87 31.50
CA PRO A 453 -2.75 -14.46 31.59
C PRO A 453 -1.39 -14.18 30.93
N PRO A 454 -1.26 -13.10 30.14
CA PRO A 454 -0.02 -12.75 29.48
C PRO A 454 1.08 -12.39 30.50
N ARG A 455 2.34 -12.64 30.15
CA ARG A 455 3.49 -12.23 30.99
C ARG A 455 3.66 -10.72 31.06
N GLY A 456 3.14 -9.99 30.10
CA GLY A 456 3.19 -8.54 30.00
C GLY A 456 2.59 -8.05 28.71
N ALA A 457 2.34 -6.77 28.66
CA ALA A 457 1.90 -6.08 27.46
C ALA A 457 2.53 -4.69 27.38
N GLU A 458 2.73 -4.23 26.17
CA GLU A 458 3.27 -2.92 25.87
C GLU A 458 2.49 -2.30 24.72
N MET A 459 2.41 -0.99 24.71
CA MET A 459 1.69 -0.22 23.71
C MET A 459 2.59 0.78 23.01
N MET A 460 2.39 0.94 21.73
CA MET A 460 2.93 2.03 20.94
C MET A 460 1.78 2.81 20.30
N THR A 461 1.81 4.14 20.41
CA THR A 461 0.75 5.00 19.91
C THR A 461 1.18 5.66 18.60
N LEU A 462 0.33 5.55 17.58
CA LEU A 462 0.36 6.36 16.37
C LEU A 462 -0.57 7.57 16.59
N ALA A 463 -0.01 8.76 16.59
CA ALA A 463 -0.75 9.98 16.90
C ALA A 463 -0.43 11.12 15.92
N GLY A 464 -1.44 11.94 15.64
CA GLY A 464 -1.34 13.22 14.92
C GLY A 464 -0.97 14.39 15.83
N GLY A 465 -1.42 15.60 15.45
CA GLY A 465 -1.21 16.82 16.23
C GLY A 465 -2.14 16.90 17.44
N GLU A 466 -3.38 17.32 17.18
CA GLU A 466 -4.40 17.52 18.21
C GLU A 466 -5.38 16.35 18.25
N PRO A 467 -5.90 15.98 19.45
CA PRO A 467 -6.92 14.94 19.56
C PRO A 467 -8.17 15.26 18.71
N GLY A 468 -8.64 14.29 17.95
CA GLY A 468 -9.79 14.45 17.07
C GLY A 468 -9.50 15.17 15.74
N ASP A 469 -8.27 15.61 15.48
CA ASP A 469 -7.89 16.26 14.22
C ASP A 469 -7.27 15.27 13.24
N ALA A 470 -8.02 14.92 12.20
CA ALA A 470 -7.55 14.09 11.08
C ALA A 470 -6.88 14.88 9.96
N THR A 471 -6.90 16.23 10.02
CA THR A 471 -6.48 17.13 8.94
C THR A 471 -5.02 17.59 9.06
N GLY A 472 -4.41 17.46 10.25
CA GLY A 472 -3.03 17.87 10.49
C GLY A 472 -2.01 17.00 9.72
N ALA A 473 -0.88 17.59 9.33
CA ALA A 473 0.20 16.87 8.64
C ALA A 473 1.24 16.26 9.60
N ARG A 474 1.10 16.48 10.91
CA ARG A 474 2.02 15.92 11.90
C ARG A 474 1.67 14.48 12.22
N ALA A 475 2.69 13.65 12.36
CA ALA A 475 2.56 12.28 12.85
C ALA A 475 3.75 11.91 13.74
N THR A 476 3.48 11.09 14.74
CA THR A 476 4.50 10.43 15.58
C THR A 476 4.09 8.98 15.82
N LEU A 477 5.07 8.12 16.00
CA LEU A 477 4.85 6.73 16.39
C LEU A 477 5.77 6.42 17.58
N GLY A 478 5.16 6.03 18.72
CA GLY A 478 5.91 5.86 19.97
C GLY A 478 6.59 7.16 20.42
N GLY A 479 5.98 8.32 20.15
CA GLY A 479 6.52 9.63 20.47
C GLY A 479 7.64 10.13 19.56
N ALA A 480 8.15 9.31 18.63
CA ALA A 480 9.24 9.67 17.73
C ALA A 480 8.75 10.02 16.31
N THR A 481 9.55 10.83 15.61
CA THR A 481 9.41 11.11 14.18
C THR A 481 10.30 10.17 13.37
N ILE A 482 9.88 9.89 12.13
CA ILE A 482 10.67 9.08 11.18
C ILE A 482 11.43 10.03 10.28
N THR A 483 12.76 9.90 10.27
CA THR A 483 13.67 10.71 9.44
C THR A 483 14.53 9.85 8.52
N GLY A 484 15.08 10.45 7.48
CA GLY A 484 16.04 9.81 6.58
C GLY A 484 17.49 9.78 7.10
N ASP A 485 17.76 10.41 8.25
CA ASP A 485 19.12 10.61 8.74
C ASP A 485 19.54 9.56 9.78
N THR A 486 18.58 9.04 10.54
CA THR A 486 18.86 8.14 11.67
C THR A 486 17.86 6.98 11.71
N PRO A 487 18.26 5.85 12.32
CA PRO A 487 17.30 4.81 12.68
C PRO A 487 16.17 5.37 13.55
N TRP A 488 14.94 4.95 13.28
CA TRP A 488 13.79 5.35 14.08
C TRP A 488 13.86 4.74 15.50
N ASP A 489 13.53 5.53 16.52
CA ASP A 489 13.73 5.24 17.95
C ASP A 489 12.46 5.37 18.81
N GLY A 490 11.28 5.16 18.24
CA GLY A 490 10.01 5.18 18.97
C GLY A 490 9.97 4.15 20.11
N THR A 491 9.29 4.51 21.19
CA THR A 491 9.31 3.76 22.45
C THR A 491 7.98 3.06 22.73
N TRP A 492 8.07 1.85 23.29
CA TRP A 492 6.96 1.10 23.85
C TRP A 492 6.67 1.56 25.27
N SER A 493 5.40 1.68 25.63
CA SER A 493 4.94 1.99 26.99
C SER A 493 4.32 0.76 27.61
N ALA A 494 4.74 0.37 28.81
CA ALA A 494 4.20 -0.79 29.51
C ALA A 494 2.71 -0.59 29.82
N LEU A 495 1.93 -1.64 29.63
CA LEU A 495 0.53 -1.72 30.03
C LEU A 495 0.39 -2.62 31.26
N ALA A 496 -0.52 -2.25 32.16
CA ALA A 496 -0.90 -3.13 33.26
C ALA A 496 -1.72 -4.31 32.68
N ALA A 497 -1.21 -5.51 32.81
CA ALA A 497 -1.99 -6.73 32.56
C ALA A 497 -2.78 -7.04 33.83
N GLY A 498 -4.05 -7.45 33.68
CA GLY A 498 -4.85 -7.91 34.81
C GLY A 498 -4.23 -9.18 35.43
N ALA A 499 -4.29 -9.31 36.73
CA ALA A 499 -3.74 -10.46 37.45
C ALA A 499 -4.54 -11.76 37.18
N ASP A 500 -5.78 -11.63 36.77
CA ASP A 500 -6.69 -12.73 36.46
C ASP A 500 -6.91 -12.83 34.95
N ALA A 501 -7.10 -14.04 34.44
CA ALA A 501 -7.35 -14.29 33.00
C ALA A 501 -8.56 -13.52 32.46
N ASP A 502 -9.57 -13.30 33.28
CA ASP A 502 -10.80 -12.57 32.94
C ASP A 502 -10.62 -11.03 32.98
N ALA A 503 -9.56 -10.52 33.60
CA ALA A 503 -9.38 -9.08 33.78
C ALA A 503 -8.91 -8.35 32.49
N GLY A 504 -8.32 -9.08 31.55
CA GLY A 504 -7.85 -8.53 30.27
C GLY A 504 -6.76 -7.47 30.37
N ILE A 505 -6.47 -6.83 29.26
CA ILE A 505 -5.52 -5.70 29.16
C ILE A 505 -6.34 -4.44 28.89
N SER A 506 -6.31 -3.47 29.81
CA SER A 506 -7.07 -2.24 29.67
C SER A 506 -6.19 -1.07 29.22
N LEU A 507 -6.69 -0.30 28.25
CA LEU A 507 -6.03 0.90 27.72
C LEU A 507 -7.05 1.91 27.21
N THR A 508 -6.59 3.14 26.99
CA THR A 508 -7.38 4.14 26.26
C THR A 508 -6.76 4.40 24.90
N VAL A 509 -7.57 4.33 23.85
CA VAL A 509 -7.19 4.73 22.50
C VAL A 509 -7.89 6.04 22.17
N GLY A 510 -7.12 7.13 22.11
CA GLY A 510 -7.65 8.47 21.89
C GLY A 510 -8.34 8.61 20.53
N ALA A 511 -9.21 9.61 20.42
CA ALA A 511 -9.82 9.97 19.14
C ALA A 511 -8.75 10.26 18.08
N THR A 512 -8.96 9.77 16.86
CA THR A 512 -8.02 9.95 15.73
C THR A 512 -6.60 9.50 16.09
N THR A 513 -6.47 8.32 16.70
CA THR A 513 -5.19 7.68 17.00
C THR A 513 -5.27 6.17 16.75
N ALA A 514 -4.11 5.52 16.71
CA ALA A 514 -4.06 4.06 16.77
C ALA A 514 -3.11 3.59 17.88
N ALA A 515 -3.42 2.43 18.45
CA ALA A 515 -2.58 1.72 19.39
C ALA A 515 -2.15 0.39 18.80
N ILE A 516 -0.86 0.12 18.81
CA ILE A 516 -0.27 -1.19 18.53
C ILE A 516 0.09 -1.79 19.88
N VAL A 517 -0.58 -2.84 20.29
CA VAL A 517 -0.38 -3.52 21.58
C VAL A 517 0.36 -4.81 21.32
N ARG A 518 1.58 -4.93 21.87
CA ARG A 518 2.36 -6.17 21.88
C ARG A 518 2.05 -6.92 23.17
N ILE A 519 1.58 -8.15 23.03
CA ILE A 519 1.19 -9.04 24.14
C ILE A 519 2.18 -10.19 24.16
N HIS A 520 2.88 -10.36 25.29
CA HIS A 520 3.83 -11.47 25.47
C HIS A 520 3.09 -12.70 26.00
N GLY A 521 3.18 -13.80 25.30
CA GLY A 521 2.48 -15.05 25.61
C GLY A 521 2.72 -15.52 27.05
N GLY A 522 1.68 -16.08 27.67
CA GLY A 522 1.76 -16.80 28.93
C GLY A 522 2.50 -18.13 28.72
N SER A 523 3.28 -18.58 29.71
CA SER A 523 3.95 -19.90 29.69
C SER A 523 2.99 -21.00 30.15
#